data_52b3ac2dd2180c09fd1b0a7f53b04de9
#
_entry.id   52b3ac2dd2180c09fd1b0a7f53b04de9
#
_cell.length_a   1.000
_cell.length_b   1.000
_cell.length_c   1.000
_cell.angle_alpha   90.00
_cell.angle_beta   90.00
_cell.angle_gamma   90.00
#
_symmetry.space_group_name_H-M   'P 1'
#
loop_
_entity.id
_entity.type
_entity.pdbx_description
1 polymer ?
#
loop_
_entity_poly.entity_id
_entity_poly.type
_entity_poly.pdbx_seq_one_letter_code
_entity_poly.pdbx_strand_id
1 'polypeptide(L)'
;MWKTISVSVAALGLMFAAAESRAADLVIFSTGSMSEPMKDIGEEFMHKTGHKLSYVIGTTGALQTRLRAGEHSDVIAISAEGADALAKEGRFSGAREPFARSVIAIAVKAGARLPDISTQDAFKQAMLNAKSISISDPALSSISGVYILALFEKMGIAEPMKRKTLVKPVGLEVATAVANGEAEIGVTFRSELMPNKGVTVSETFPEAIQSPTLYVVGVSSTAKAADAARAFAAYALTAESQAKLKPIGVEPAARTH
;
A
#
# COMPACT_ATOMS: atom_id res chain seq x y z
N MET A 1 47.64 -34.40 59.69
CA MET A 1 47.14 -35.00 58.44
C MET A 1 45.92 -34.21 58.01
N TRP A 2 46.06 -33.23 57.12
CA TRP A 2 44.96 -32.43 56.57
C TRP A 2 44.74 -32.86 55.13
N LYS A 3 43.52 -33.31 54.82
CA LYS A 3 43.09 -33.67 53.47
C LYS A 3 42.55 -32.44 52.82
N THR A 4 43.17 -31.98 51.75
CA THR A 4 42.70 -30.95 50.85
C THR A 4 41.68 -31.57 49.89
N ILE A 5 40.42 -31.03 49.90
CA ILE A 5 39.38 -31.38 48.94
C ILE A 5 39.43 -30.36 47.81
N SER A 6 39.80 -30.84 46.61
CA SER A 6 39.76 -30.04 45.39
C SER A 6 38.33 -30.08 44.82
N VAL A 7 37.68 -28.91 44.75
CA VAL A 7 36.40 -28.76 44.09
C VAL A 7 36.66 -28.33 42.64
N SER A 8 36.38 -29.24 41.70
CA SER A 8 36.41 -28.93 40.27
C SER A 8 35.13 -28.23 39.88
N VAL A 9 35.23 -26.95 39.52
CA VAL A 9 34.11 -26.18 38.92
C VAL A 9 34.09 -26.48 37.43
N ALA A 10 33.13 -27.30 37.01
CA ALA A 10 32.83 -27.48 35.58
C ALA A 10 32.08 -26.26 35.04
N ALA A 11 32.76 -25.43 34.28
CA ALA A 11 32.11 -24.32 33.56
C ALA A 11 31.30 -24.88 32.39
N LEU A 12 29.99 -24.91 32.56
CA LEU A 12 29.04 -25.24 31.46
C LEU A 12 28.93 -24.03 30.54
N GLY A 13 29.70 -24.04 29.45
CA GLY A 13 29.59 -23.04 28.39
C GLY A 13 28.28 -23.19 27.65
N LEU A 14 27.30 -22.30 27.90
CA LEU A 14 26.16 -22.14 27.05
C LEU A 14 26.62 -21.57 25.70
N MET A 15 26.80 -22.43 24.71
CA MET A 15 26.89 -22.03 23.32
C MET A 15 25.50 -21.52 22.92
N PHE A 16 25.31 -20.20 22.93
CA PHE A 16 24.25 -19.55 22.16
C PHE A 16 24.59 -19.80 20.68
N ALA A 17 23.99 -20.82 20.09
CA ALA A 17 23.92 -20.94 18.63
C ALA A 17 23.10 -19.74 18.12
N ALA A 18 23.80 -18.70 17.68
CA ALA A 18 23.19 -17.70 16.83
C ALA A 18 22.70 -18.47 15.59
N ALA A 19 21.38 -18.67 15.48
CA ALA A 19 20.78 -19.16 14.26
C ALA A 19 21.10 -18.13 13.18
N GLU A 20 22.08 -18.43 12.32
CA GLU A 20 22.32 -17.66 11.11
C GLU A 20 21.01 -17.69 10.32
N SER A 21 20.28 -16.57 10.36
CA SER A 21 19.09 -16.38 9.53
C SER A 21 19.56 -16.43 8.08
N ARG A 22 19.39 -17.59 7.43
CA ARG A 22 19.68 -17.71 5.99
C ARG A 22 18.85 -16.67 5.26
N ALA A 23 19.50 -15.94 4.34
CA ALA A 23 18.83 -15.06 3.44
C ALA A 23 17.64 -15.78 2.76
N ALA A 24 16.47 -15.19 2.82
CA ALA A 24 15.24 -15.73 2.23
C ALA A 24 14.75 -14.82 1.11
N ASP A 25 14.09 -15.42 0.12
CA ASP A 25 13.39 -14.70 -0.93
C ASP A 25 11.91 -14.60 -0.53
N LEU A 26 11.40 -13.38 -0.36
CA LEU A 26 10.01 -13.10 0.03
C LEU A 26 9.21 -12.55 -1.13
N VAL A 27 7.98 -13.00 -1.27
CA VAL A 27 6.99 -12.48 -2.21
C VAL A 27 6.00 -11.60 -1.45
N ILE A 28 5.97 -10.32 -1.78
CA ILE A 28 5.10 -9.31 -1.16
C ILE A 28 3.95 -9.00 -2.10
N PHE A 29 2.72 -9.33 -1.70
CA PHE A 29 1.53 -8.88 -2.39
C PHE A 29 1.14 -7.50 -1.84
N SER A 30 1.14 -6.48 -2.70
CA SER A 30 0.86 -5.09 -2.30
C SER A 30 -0.09 -4.41 -3.27
N THR A 31 -1.02 -3.61 -2.74
CA THR A 31 -1.82 -2.74 -3.59
C THR A 31 -0.95 -1.65 -4.23
N GLY A 32 -1.41 -1.09 -5.36
CA GLY A 32 -0.75 0.02 -6.03
C GLY A 32 -0.47 1.19 -5.07
N SER A 33 -1.45 1.53 -4.24
CA SER A 33 -1.34 2.61 -3.25
C SER A 33 -0.28 2.38 -2.15
N MET A 34 0.09 1.11 -1.91
CA MET A 34 1.13 0.73 -0.92
C MET A 34 2.43 0.26 -1.60
N SER A 35 2.51 0.24 -2.93
CA SER A 35 3.67 -0.29 -3.64
C SER A 35 4.95 0.48 -3.37
N GLU A 36 4.93 1.79 -3.48
CA GLU A 36 6.12 2.61 -3.22
C GLU A 36 6.53 2.58 -1.74
N PRO A 37 5.61 2.77 -0.76
CA PRO A 37 5.94 2.56 0.65
C PRO A 37 6.60 1.20 0.93
N MET A 38 6.06 0.12 0.38
CA MET A 38 6.60 -1.22 0.61
C MET A 38 7.97 -1.43 -0.04
N LYS A 39 8.22 -0.81 -1.20
CA LYS A 39 9.54 -0.85 -1.85
C LYS A 39 10.59 -0.08 -1.06
N ASP A 40 10.30 1.18 -0.67
CA ASP A 40 11.24 2.02 0.08
C ASP A 40 11.62 1.40 1.43
N ILE A 41 10.63 0.81 2.12
CA ILE A 41 10.86 0.09 3.37
C ILE A 41 11.62 -1.21 3.11
N GLY A 42 11.26 -1.90 2.02
CA GLY A 42 11.84 -3.17 1.64
C GLY A 42 13.31 -3.07 1.22
N GLU A 43 13.70 -2.01 0.52
CA GLU A 43 15.10 -1.77 0.14
C GLU A 43 16.00 -1.70 1.38
N GLU A 44 15.56 -0.98 2.40
CA GLU A 44 16.31 -0.88 3.63
C GLU A 44 16.32 -2.19 4.43
N PHE A 45 15.18 -2.89 4.47
CA PHE A 45 15.10 -4.21 5.09
C PHE A 45 16.06 -5.20 4.41
N MET A 46 16.08 -5.25 3.08
CA MET A 46 17.02 -6.08 2.31
C MET A 46 18.47 -5.75 2.63
N HIS A 47 18.80 -4.45 2.72
CA HIS A 47 20.16 -4.02 3.07
C HIS A 47 20.57 -4.44 4.49
N LYS A 48 19.65 -4.37 5.46
CA LYS A 48 19.93 -4.71 6.87
C LYS A 48 20.01 -6.22 7.13
N THR A 49 19.27 -7.02 6.35
CA THR A 49 19.08 -8.45 6.67
C THR A 49 19.65 -9.41 5.63
N GLY A 50 19.98 -8.94 4.44
CA GLY A 50 20.38 -9.77 3.31
C GLY A 50 19.24 -10.56 2.65
N HIS A 51 17.97 -10.45 3.14
CA HIS A 51 16.81 -11.04 2.46
C HIS A 51 16.59 -10.39 1.10
N LYS A 52 15.85 -11.06 0.21
CA LYS A 52 15.41 -10.50 -1.08
C LYS A 52 13.90 -10.36 -1.09
N LEU A 53 13.41 -9.28 -1.66
CA LEU A 53 11.98 -9.01 -1.78
C LEU A 53 11.59 -8.90 -3.25
N SER A 54 10.50 -9.54 -3.62
CA SER A 54 9.81 -9.38 -4.90
C SER A 54 8.38 -8.92 -4.65
N TYR A 55 7.82 -8.16 -5.60
CA TYR A 55 6.52 -7.51 -5.40
C TYR A 55 5.54 -7.93 -6.48
N VAL A 56 4.34 -8.27 -6.04
CA VAL A 56 3.18 -8.49 -6.88
C VAL A 56 2.20 -7.36 -6.61
N ILE A 57 2.07 -6.45 -7.60
CA ILE A 57 1.26 -5.24 -7.46
C ILE A 57 -0.08 -5.41 -8.18
N GLY A 58 -1.17 -4.96 -7.52
CA GLY A 58 -2.51 -5.01 -8.10
C GLY A 58 -3.53 -4.19 -7.31
N THR A 59 -4.79 -4.24 -7.71
CA THR A 59 -5.90 -3.76 -6.87
C THR A 59 -6.18 -4.76 -5.75
N THR A 60 -6.87 -4.32 -4.69
CA THR A 60 -7.28 -5.25 -3.60
C THR A 60 -8.00 -6.47 -4.16
N GLY A 61 -8.98 -6.29 -5.06
CA GLY A 61 -9.74 -7.40 -5.64
C GLY A 61 -8.91 -8.31 -6.54
N ALA A 62 -8.00 -7.76 -7.34
CA ALA A 62 -7.09 -8.56 -8.18
C ALA A 62 -6.17 -9.43 -7.31
N LEU A 63 -5.60 -8.87 -6.24
CA LEU A 63 -4.76 -9.61 -5.31
C LEU A 63 -5.54 -10.69 -4.55
N GLN A 64 -6.78 -10.40 -4.13
CA GLN A 64 -7.67 -11.39 -3.52
C GLN A 64 -7.94 -12.57 -4.47
N THR A 65 -8.21 -12.30 -5.75
CA THR A 65 -8.45 -13.33 -6.76
C THR A 65 -7.24 -14.23 -6.91
N ARG A 66 -6.03 -13.68 -7.00
CA ARG A 66 -4.77 -14.43 -7.09
C ARG A 66 -4.51 -15.29 -5.85
N LEU A 67 -4.72 -14.73 -4.65
CA LEU A 67 -4.58 -15.47 -3.39
C LEU A 67 -5.59 -16.61 -3.26
N ARG A 68 -6.84 -16.41 -3.70
CA ARG A 68 -7.87 -17.47 -3.74
C ARG A 68 -7.51 -18.57 -4.74
N ALA A 69 -6.89 -18.22 -5.86
CA ALA A 69 -6.37 -19.18 -6.83
C ALA A 69 -5.14 -19.96 -6.33
N GLY A 70 -4.66 -19.68 -5.10
CA GLY A 70 -3.53 -20.39 -4.48
C GLY A 70 -2.16 -19.83 -4.85
N GLU A 71 -2.11 -18.65 -5.45
CA GLU A 71 -0.81 -18.02 -5.74
C GLU A 71 -0.06 -17.74 -4.45
N HIS A 72 1.23 -18.05 -4.46
CA HIS A 72 2.10 -17.92 -3.29
C HIS A 72 2.38 -16.45 -2.95
N SER A 73 2.29 -16.14 -1.67
CA SER A 73 2.78 -14.89 -1.08
C SER A 73 3.35 -15.15 0.31
N ASP A 74 4.31 -14.34 0.75
CA ASP A 74 4.84 -14.38 2.11
C ASP A 74 4.23 -13.27 2.96
N VAL A 75 4.06 -12.08 2.39
CA VAL A 75 3.43 -10.93 3.07
C VAL A 75 2.33 -10.36 2.20
N ILE A 76 1.24 -9.94 2.83
CA ILE A 76 0.08 -9.32 2.20
C ILE A 76 -0.12 -7.92 2.79
N ALA A 77 -0.09 -6.89 1.92
CA ALA A 77 -0.30 -5.49 2.26
C ALA A 77 -1.46 -4.93 1.41
N ILE A 78 -2.68 -4.99 1.93
CA ILE A 78 -3.91 -4.60 1.23
C ILE A 78 -4.84 -3.78 2.13
N SER A 79 -5.97 -3.29 1.60
CA SER A 79 -6.97 -2.59 2.41
C SER A 79 -7.48 -3.45 3.57
N ALA A 80 -7.81 -2.82 4.70
CA ALA A 80 -8.33 -3.52 5.87
C ALA A 80 -9.58 -4.34 5.55
N GLU A 81 -10.54 -3.79 4.79
CA GLU A 81 -11.73 -4.51 4.35
C GLU A 81 -11.39 -5.75 3.52
N GLY A 82 -10.48 -5.60 2.56
CA GLY A 82 -10.03 -6.73 1.74
C GLY A 82 -9.28 -7.78 2.54
N ALA A 83 -8.50 -7.38 3.53
CA ALA A 83 -7.81 -8.27 4.44
C ALA A 83 -8.78 -9.02 5.37
N ASP A 84 -9.87 -8.38 5.82
CA ASP A 84 -10.90 -9.03 6.62
C ASP A 84 -11.60 -10.17 5.87
N ALA A 85 -11.88 -9.96 4.59
CA ALA A 85 -12.42 -11.03 3.73
C ALA A 85 -11.45 -12.21 3.64
N LEU A 86 -10.18 -11.97 3.33
CA LEU A 86 -9.15 -13.01 3.24
C LEU A 86 -8.89 -13.72 4.59
N ALA A 87 -9.01 -13.00 5.70
CA ALA A 87 -8.82 -13.61 7.02
C ALA A 87 -9.93 -14.60 7.37
N LYS A 88 -11.18 -14.30 7.02
CA LYS A 88 -12.30 -15.24 7.14
C LYS A 88 -12.09 -16.52 6.33
N GLU A 89 -11.29 -16.44 5.27
CA GLU A 89 -10.90 -17.54 4.40
C GLU A 89 -9.59 -18.24 4.86
N GLY A 90 -9.03 -17.85 6.00
CA GLY A 90 -7.79 -18.44 6.55
C GLY A 90 -6.52 -18.09 5.75
N ARG A 91 -6.50 -16.98 5.02
CA ARG A 91 -5.36 -16.59 4.16
C ARG A 91 -4.24 -15.86 4.91
N PHE A 92 -4.38 -15.61 6.20
CA PHE A 92 -3.34 -15.04 7.05
C PHE A 92 -2.86 -16.01 8.12
N SER A 93 -1.56 -15.95 8.43
CA SER A 93 -0.93 -16.66 9.53
C SER A 93 -0.73 -15.69 10.71
N GLY A 94 -1.75 -15.53 11.54
CA GLY A 94 -1.72 -14.62 12.69
C GLY A 94 -2.38 -13.27 12.45
N ALA A 95 -1.96 -12.27 13.23
CA ALA A 95 -2.54 -10.94 13.20
C ALA A 95 -2.22 -10.17 11.91
N ARG A 96 -3.09 -9.23 11.58
CA ARG A 96 -2.91 -8.22 10.56
C ARG A 96 -2.84 -6.87 11.26
N GLU A 97 -1.77 -6.15 11.04
CA GLU A 97 -1.53 -4.91 11.77
C GLU A 97 -1.87 -3.69 10.91
N PRO A 98 -2.52 -2.66 11.46
CA PRO A 98 -2.68 -1.38 10.80
C PRO A 98 -1.32 -0.83 10.37
N PHE A 99 -1.19 -0.55 9.07
CA PHE A 99 0.07 -0.10 8.49
C PHE A 99 0.03 1.39 8.12
N ALA A 100 -0.96 1.78 7.30
CA ALA A 100 -1.00 3.10 6.70
C ALA A 100 -2.40 3.51 6.29
N ARG A 101 -2.60 4.82 6.09
CA ARG A 101 -3.82 5.38 5.47
C ARG A 101 -3.45 6.13 4.21
N SER A 102 -4.19 5.90 3.13
CA SER A 102 -4.07 6.67 1.90
C SER A 102 -5.35 7.46 1.65
N VAL A 103 -5.20 8.66 1.11
CA VAL A 103 -6.28 9.59 0.76
C VAL A 103 -6.34 9.77 -0.75
N ILE A 104 -7.52 10.13 -1.28
CA ILE A 104 -7.69 10.42 -2.69
C ILE A 104 -7.25 11.85 -2.98
N ALA A 105 -6.64 12.04 -4.13
CA ALA A 105 -6.17 13.33 -4.64
C ALA A 105 -6.41 13.40 -6.15
N ILE A 106 -6.21 14.59 -6.71
CA ILE A 106 -6.14 14.78 -8.16
C ILE A 106 -4.72 15.08 -8.60
N ALA A 107 -4.43 14.76 -9.84
CA ALA A 107 -3.20 15.17 -10.51
C ALA A 107 -3.50 15.82 -11.85
N VAL A 108 -2.67 16.77 -12.23
CA VAL A 108 -2.58 17.35 -13.57
C VAL A 108 -1.17 17.18 -14.09
N LYS A 109 -0.94 17.37 -15.38
CA LYS A 109 0.41 17.32 -15.96
C LYS A 109 1.34 18.30 -15.24
N ALA A 110 2.59 17.93 -15.02
CA ALA A 110 3.59 18.79 -14.38
C ALA A 110 3.67 20.16 -15.08
N GLY A 111 3.64 21.22 -14.25
CA GLY A 111 3.61 22.61 -14.71
C GLY A 111 2.21 23.15 -15.08
N ALA A 112 1.18 22.29 -15.17
CA ALA A 112 -0.20 22.75 -15.31
C ALA A 112 -0.76 23.24 -13.96
N ARG A 113 -1.70 24.18 -14.01
CA ARG A 113 -2.39 24.68 -12.83
C ARG A 113 -3.39 23.66 -12.32
N LEU A 114 -3.34 23.32 -11.04
CA LEU A 114 -4.38 22.54 -10.38
C LEU A 114 -5.71 23.30 -10.39
N PRO A 115 -6.83 22.66 -10.72
CA PRO A 115 -8.14 23.27 -10.55
C PRO A 115 -8.47 23.45 -9.07
N ASP A 116 -9.36 24.38 -8.78
CA ASP A 116 -9.92 24.52 -7.43
C ASP A 116 -10.80 23.30 -7.10
N ILE A 117 -10.44 22.65 -5.99
CA ILE A 117 -11.20 21.52 -5.42
C ILE A 117 -11.44 21.72 -3.92
N SER A 118 -11.40 22.98 -3.45
CA SER A 118 -11.51 23.31 -2.02
C SER A 118 -12.86 22.94 -1.39
N THR A 119 -13.90 22.81 -2.21
CA THR A 119 -15.24 22.38 -1.79
C THR A 119 -15.76 21.26 -2.68
N GLN A 120 -16.82 20.58 -2.24
CA GLN A 120 -17.49 19.58 -3.07
C GLN A 120 -17.98 20.15 -4.40
N ASP A 121 -18.54 21.36 -4.39
CA ASP A 121 -19.03 22.02 -5.60
C ASP A 121 -17.88 22.45 -6.52
N ALA A 122 -16.78 22.96 -5.97
CA ALA A 122 -15.57 23.28 -6.73
C ALA A 122 -15.00 22.03 -7.41
N PHE A 123 -14.90 20.91 -6.67
CA PHE A 123 -14.51 19.63 -7.24
C PHE A 123 -15.45 19.18 -8.37
N LYS A 124 -16.77 19.25 -8.15
CA LYS A 124 -17.78 18.94 -9.19
C LYS A 124 -17.56 19.77 -10.45
N GLN A 125 -17.36 21.08 -10.31
CA GLN A 125 -17.11 21.97 -11.45
C GLN A 125 -15.78 21.65 -12.15
N ALA A 126 -14.71 21.38 -11.39
CA ALA A 126 -13.44 20.96 -11.94
C ALA A 126 -13.59 19.70 -12.81
N MET A 127 -14.34 18.69 -12.33
CA MET A 127 -14.59 17.47 -13.08
C MET A 127 -15.43 17.74 -14.34
N LEU A 128 -16.47 18.58 -14.26
CA LEU A 128 -17.30 18.93 -15.41
C LEU A 128 -16.52 19.70 -16.48
N ASN A 129 -15.64 20.61 -16.10
CA ASN A 129 -14.88 21.47 -17.00
C ASN A 129 -13.68 20.75 -17.63
N ALA A 130 -13.13 19.72 -17.01
CA ALA A 130 -12.04 18.94 -17.57
C ALA A 130 -12.43 18.30 -18.92
N LYS A 131 -11.52 18.28 -19.89
CA LYS A 131 -11.72 17.63 -21.20
C LYS A 131 -11.75 16.11 -21.06
N SER A 132 -10.91 15.58 -20.21
CA SER A 132 -10.81 14.15 -19.94
C SER A 132 -10.31 13.90 -18.51
N ILE A 133 -10.74 12.79 -17.92
CA ILE A 133 -10.26 12.34 -16.61
C ILE A 133 -9.72 10.91 -16.71
N SER A 134 -8.83 10.53 -15.82
CA SER A 134 -8.38 9.14 -15.69
C SER A 134 -8.62 8.67 -14.26
N ILE A 135 -9.11 7.44 -14.12
CA ILE A 135 -9.32 6.74 -12.85
C ILE A 135 -8.79 5.30 -12.94
N SER A 136 -8.54 4.67 -11.81
CA SER A 136 -8.26 3.24 -11.78
C SER A 136 -9.52 2.40 -11.98
N ASP A 137 -9.36 1.18 -12.54
CA ASP A 137 -10.46 0.36 -13.03
C ASP A 137 -11.35 -0.17 -11.90
N PRO A 138 -12.60 0.27 -11.80
CA PRO A 138 -13.56 -0.26 -10.82
C PRO A 138 -13.93 -1.72 -11.10
N ALA A 139 -13.85 -2.21 -12.34
CA ALA A 139 -14.13 -3.61 -12.69
C ALA A 139 -13.06 -4.56 -12.13
N LEU A 140 -11.85 -4.06 -11.87
CA LEU A 140 -10.78 -4.77 -11.16
C LEU A 140 -10.85 -4.56 -9.63
N SER A 141 -12.00 -4.12 -9.11
CA SER A 141 -12.22 -3.83 -7.70
C SER A 141 -11.19 -2.84 -7.12
N SER A 142 -10.85 -1.80 -7.90
CA SER A 142 -10.07 -0.68 -7.42
C SER A 142 -10.89 0.15 -6.43
N ILE A 143 -10.40 0.32 -5.21
CA ILE A 143 -11.10 1.07 -4.16
C ILE A 143 -11.32 2.52 -4.58
N SER A 144 -10.30 3.20 -5.10
CA SER A 144 -10.40 4.58 -5.57
C SER A 144 -11.34 4.68 -6.77
N GLY A 145 -11.25 3.76 -7.74
CA GLY A 145 -12.12 3.75 -8.91
C GLY A 145 -13.59 3.57 -8.56
N VAL A 146 -13.91 2.59 -7.71
CA VAL A 146 -15.28 2.36 -7.21
C VAL A 146 -15.80 3.58 -6.47
N TYR A 147 -14.99 4.15 -5.56
CA TYR A 147 -15.37 5.34 -4.80
C TYR A 147 -15.64 6.54 -5.70
N ILE A 148 -14.79 6.82 -6.68
CA ILE A 148 -14.94 7.98 -7.58
C ILE A 148 -16.19 7.85 -8.45
N LEU A 149 -16.51 6.67 -8.97
CA LEU A 149 -17.76 6.48 -9.70
C LEU A 149 -18.99 6.71 -8.82
N ALA A 150 -19.00 6.16 -7.60
CA ALA A 150 -20.08 6.40 -6.64
C ALA A 150 -20.21 7.88 -6.27
N LEU A 151 -19.08 8.60 -6.18
CA LEU A 151 -19.07 10.05 -5.94
C LEU A 151 -19.69 10.82 -7.12
N PHE A 152 -19.39 10.45 -8.36
CA PHE A 152 -20.01 11.06 -9.55
C PHE A 152 -21.50 10.82 -9.61
N GLU A 153 -21.97 9.61 -9.25
CA GLU A 153 -23.40 9.32 -9.11
C GLU A 153 -24.05 10.22 -8.05
N LYS A 154 -23.49 10.27 -6.87
CA LYS A 154 -23.97 11.11 -5.75
C LYS A 154 -24.04 12.60 -6.12
N MET A 155 -23.11 13.07 -6.94
CA MET A 155 -23.05 14.46 -7.42
C MET A 155 -23.96 14.72 -8.64
N GLY A 156 -24.61 13.70 -9.22
CA GLY A 156 -25.44 13.82 -10.42
C GLY A 156 -24.66 14.15 -11.68
N ILE A 157 -23.38 13.74 -11.77
CA ILE A 157 -22.51 13.99 -12.94
C ILE A 157 -22.02 12.71 -13.62
N ALA A 158 -22.52 11.55 -13.25
CA ALA A 158 -22.04 10.27 -13.78
C ALA A 158 -22.09 10.21 -15.31
N GLU A 159 -23.20 10.60 -15.94
CA GLU A 159 -23.35 10.55 -17.40
C GLU A 159 -22.34 11.43 -18.17
N PRO A 160 -22.11 12.72 -17.83
CA PRO A 160 -21.05 13.48 -18.46
C PRO A 160 -19.66 12.91 -18.18
N MET A 161 -19.39 12.34 -16.97
CA MET A 161 -18.11 11.73 -16.66
C MET A 161 -17.83 10.48 -17.46
N LYS A 162 -18.82 9.59 -17.64
CA LYS A 162 -18.71 8.36 -18.41
C LYS A 162 -18.16 8.58 -19.82
N ARG A 163 -18.50 9.69 -20.46
CA ARG A 163 -18.06 10.00 -21.84
C ARG A 163 -16.62 10.46 -21.95
N LYS A 164 -15.98 10.85 -20.85
CA LYS A 164 -14.62 11.43 -20.86
C LYS A 164 -13.67 10.77 -19.84
N THR A 165 -14.11 9.65 -19.26
CA THR A 165 -13.28 8.89 -18.32
C THR A 165 -12.44 7.84 -19.05
N LEU A 166 -11.12 7.94 -18.89
CA LEU A 166 -10.13 6.94 -19.28
C LEU A 166 -9.86 6.05 -18.06
N VAL A 167 -10.11 4.76 -18.21
CA VAL A 167 -9.91 3.78 -17.15
C VAL A 167 -8.54 3.12 -17.31
N LYS A 168 -7.79 3.00 -16.22
CA LYS A 168 -6.46 2.36 -16.16
C LYS A 168 -6.47 1.21 -15.14
N PRO A 169 -5.74 0.11 -15.40
CA PRO A 169 -5.75 -1.06 -14.53
C PRO A 169 -5.44 -0.76 -13.06
N VAL A 170 -4.49 0.14 -12.79
CA VAL A 170 -4.07 0.55 -11.44
C VAL A 170 -3.83 2.05 -11.38
N GLY A 171 -3.86 2.63 -10.17
CA GLY A 171 -3.71 4.08 -9.99
C GLY A 171 -2.33 4.63 -10.41
N LEU A 172 -1.27 3.83 -10.37
CA LEU A 172 0.05 4.23 -10.91
C LEU A 172 -0.02 4.55 -12.40
N GLU A 173 -0.84 3.84 -13.16
CA GLU A 173 -1.04 4.09 -14.59
C GLU A 173 -1.94 5.31 -14.84
N VAL A 174 -2.78 5.70 -13.88
CA VAL A 174 -3.52 6.98 -13.92
C VAL A 174 -2.53 8.14 -13.93
N ALA A 175 -1.52 8.13 -13.05
CA ALA A 175 -0.47 9.15 -13.05
C ALA A 175 0.29 9.20 -14.38
N THR A 176 0.62 8.03 -14.94
CA THR A 176 1.30 7.91 -16.24
C THR A 176 0.45 8.48 -17.37
N ALA A 177 -0.85 8.19 -17.41
CA ALA A 177 -1.76 8.72 -18.41
C ALA A 177 -1.83 10.26 -18.38
N VAL A 178 -1.84 10.86 -17.19
CA VAL A 178 -1.81 12.32 -17.05
C VAL A 178 -0.45 12.90 -17.49
N ALA A 179 0.65 12.30 -17.06
CA ALA A 179 1.99 12.74 -17.43
C ALA A 179 2.18 12.74 -18.96
N ASN A 180 1.66 11.72 -19.65
CA ASN A 180 1.70 11.58 -21.11
C ASN A 180 0.69 12.48 -21.83
N GLY A 181 -0.25 13.11 -21.13
CA GLY A 181 -1.31 13.94 -21.72
C GLY A 181 -2.47 13.15 -22.32
N GLU A 182 -2.62 11.86 -21.97
CA GLU A 182 -3.77 11.04 -22.35
C GLU A 182 -5.04 11.47 -21.58
N ALA A 183 -4.88 11.99 -20.38
CA ALA A 183 -5.94 12.60 -19.59
C ALA A 183 -5.50 13.95 -19.01
N GLU A 184 -6.45 14.89 -18.87
CA GLU A 184 -6.20 16.21 -18.31
C GLU A 184 -6.08 16.13 -16.77
N ILE A 185 -6.96 15.36 -16.13
CA ILE A 185 -6.98 15.15 -14.68
C ILE A 185 -6.93 13.66 -14.37
N GLY A 186 -6.06 13.26 -13.47
CA GLY A 186 -6.06 11.94 -12.85
C GLY A 186 -6.68 11.99 -11.46
N VAL A 187 -7.49 11.00 -11.10
CA VAL A 187 -8.13 10.91 -9.79
C VAL A 187 -7.91 9.52 -9.23
N THR A 188 -7.08 9.40 -8.20
CA THR A 188 -6.79 8.14 -7.51
C THR A 188 -6.15 8.43 -6.14
N PHE A 189 -5.58 7.43 -5.48
CA PHE A 189 -4.84 7.64 -4.24
C PHE A 189 -3.62 8.53 -4.44
N ARG A 190 -3.39 9.45 -3.51
CA ARG A 190 -2.27 10.37 -3.53
C ARG A 190 -0.92 9.65 -3.63
N SER A 191 -0.79 8.52 -2.94
CA SER A 191 0.40 7.66 -2.98
C SER A 191 0.70 7.02 -4.34
N GLU A 192 -0.30 6.91 -5.22
CA GLU A 192 -0.13 6.42 -6.59
C GLU A 192 0.23 7.54 -7.57
N LEU A 193 -0.08 8.79 -7.22
CA LEU A 193 0.21 9.97 -8.04
C LEU A 193 1.61 10.54 -7.77
N MET A 194 1.97 10.69 -6.50
CA MET A 194 3.19 11.40 -6.07
C MET A 194 4.52 10.83 -6.59
N PRO A 195 4.68 9.51 -6.79
CA PRO A 195 5.92 8.97 -7.34
C PRO A 195 6.23 9.44 -8.76
N ASN A 196 5.20 9.78 -9.55
CA ASN A 196 5.37 10.22 -10.93
C ASN A 196 5.72 11.71 -11.00
N LYS A 197 6.96 12.03 -11.38
CA LYS A 197 7.44 13.42 -11.49
C LYS A 197 6.86 14.19 -12.68
N GLY A 198 6.16 13.52 -13.59
CA GLY A 198 5.44 14.11 -14.73
C GLY A 198 4.09 14.73 -14.36
N VAL A 199 3.69 14.69 -13.08
CA VAL A 199 2.43 15.27 -12.61
C VAL A 199 2.61 16.24 -11.45
N THR A 200 1.68 17.18 -11.34
CA THR A 200 1.47 18.02 -10.14
C THR A 200 0.26 17.48 -9.40
N VAL A 201 0.42 17.15 -8.12
CA VAL A 201 -0.59 16.49 -7.29
C VAL A 201 -1.19 17.46 -6.29
N SER A 202 -2.52 17.44 -6.11
CA SER A 202 -3.20 18.19 -5.05
C SER A 202 -2.89 17.62 -3.67
N GLU A 203 -3.15 18.39 -2.63
CA GLU A 203 -2.95 17.90 -1.26
C GLU A 203 -3.94 16.79 -0.93
N THR A 204 -5.23 17.06 -1.02
CA THR A 204 -6.30 16.09 -0.74
C THR A 204 -7.64 16.60 -1.29
N PHE A 205 -8.68 15.79 -1.17
CA PHE A 205 -10.06 16.22 -1.36
C PHE A 205 -10.57 17.02 -0.15
N PRO A 206 -11.65 17.82 -0.35
CA PRO A 206 -12.41 18.37 0.78
C PRO A 206 -12.86 17.26 1.73
N GLU A 207 -12.85 17.52 3.03
CA GLU A 207 -13.20 16.52 4.06
C GLU A 207 -14.57 15.87 3.81
N ALA A 208 -15.56 16.66 3.34
CA ALA A 208 -16.92 16.20 3.06
C ALA A 208 -17.01 15.10 1.98
N ILE A 209 -15.97 14.98 1.15
CA ILE A 209 -15.88 13.99 0.05
C ILE A 209 -14.57 13.20 0.09
N GLN A 210 -13.82 13.25 1.18
CA GLN A 210 -12.64 12.42 1.36
C GLN A 210 -13.04 11.06 1.94
N SER A 211 -12.42 10.00 1.42
CA SER A 211 -12.57 8.63 1.93
C SER A 211 -11.21 8.01 2.19
N PRO A 212 -10.62 8.22 3.37
CA PRO A 212 -9.35 7.61 3.71
C PRO A 212 -9.48 6.09 3.78
N THR A 213 -8.57 5.38 3.12
CA THR A 213 -8.52 3.92 3.16
C THR A 213 -7.43 3.47 4.10
N LEU A 214 -7.77 2.62 5.07
CA LEU A 214 -6.83 1.94 5.95
C LEU A 214 -6.25 0.72 5.23
N TYR A 215 -4.94 0.58 5.30
CA TYR A 215 -4.19 -0.58 4.83
C TYR A 215 -3.56 -1.31 6.00
N VAL A 216 -3.51 -2.62 5.88
CA VAL A 216 -2.90 -3.50 6.88
C VAL A 216 -1.80 -4.33 6.24
N VAL A 217 -0.86 -4.76 7.05
CA VAL A 217 0.20 -5.70 6.68
C VAL A 217 0.08 -6.96 7.54
N GLY A 218 0.26 -8.12 6.94
CA GLY A 218 0.23 -9.39 7.65
C GLY A 218 0.95 -10.50 6.90
N VAL A 219 1.28 -11.57 7.60
CA VAL A 219 1.93 -12.74 7.04
C VAL A 219 0.90 -13.65 6.38
N SER A 220 1.18 -14.08 5.16
CA SER A 220 0.32 -15.03 4.43
C SER A 220 0.32 -16.41 5.09
N SER A 221 -0.82 -17.12 5.02
CA SER A 221 -0.89 -18.53 5.45
C SER A 221 -0.07 -19.47 4.54
N THR A 222 0.34 -19.02 3.35
CA THR A 222 1.18 -19.75 2.40
C THR A 222 2.65 -19.36 2.45
N ALA A 223 3.06 -18.54 3.43
CA ALA A 223 4.42 -18.06 3.55
C ALA A 223 5.42 -19.23 3.67
N LYS A 224 6.43 -19.25 2.79
CA LYS A 224 7.50 -20.26 2.78
C LYS A 224 8.61 -19.93 3.76
N ALA A 225 8.83 -18.64 3.99
CA ALA A 225 9.83 -18.12 4.93
C ALA A 225 9.14 -17.32 6.05
N ALA A 226 8.29 -17.99 6.83
CA ALA A 226 7.39 -17.34 7.80
C ALA A 226 8.11 -16.44 8.83
N ASP A 227 9.32 -16.80 9.27
CA ASP A 227 10.09 -15.98 10.21
C ASP A 227 10.58 -14.68 9.56
N ALA A 228 11.12 -14.77 8.35
CA ALA A 228 11.53 -13.60 7.58
C ALA A 228 10.33 -12.71 7.20
N ALA A 229 9.19 -13.32 6.85
CA ALA A 229 7.94 -12.61 6.58
C ALA A 229 7.43 -11.85 7.82
N ARG A 230 7.47 -12.47 9.01
CA ARG A 230 7.17 -11.81 10.29
C ARG A 230 8.13 -10.67 10.59
N ALA A 231 9.43 -10.88 10.36
CA ALA A 231 10.45 -9.85 10.55
C ALA A 231 10.20 -8.64 9.62
N PHE A 232 9.86 -8.87 8.35
CA PHE A 232 9.53 -7.79 7.42
C PHE A 232 8.24 -7.05 7.83
N ALA A 233 7.17 -7.77 8.16
CA ALA A 233 5.93 -7.16 8.61
C ALA A 233 6.13 -6.30 9.88
N ALA A 234 6.91 -6.79 10.84
CA ALA A 234 7.28 -6.03 12.03
C ALA A 234 8.16 -4.81 11.70
N TYR A 235 9.13 -4.96 10.80
CA TYR A 235 9.99 -3.87 10.35
C TYR A 235 9.18 -2.74 9.69
N ALA A 236 8.19 -3.09 8.85
CA ALA A 236 7.31 -2.10 8.22
C ALA A 236 6.56 -1.23 9.24
N LEU A 237 6.39 -1.69 10.46
CA LEU A 237 5.70 -0.99 11.55
C LEU A 237 6.64 -0.22 12.49
N THR A 238 7.94 -0.27 12.28
CA THR A 238 8.89 0.51 13.10
C THR A 238 8.72 2.01 12.87
N ALA A 239 9.10 2.84 13.86
CA ALA A 239 9.07 4.30 13.71
C ALA A 239 9.89 4.79 12.51
N GLU A 240 11.04 4.14 12.24
CA GLU A 240 11.90 4.41 11.09
C GLU A 240 11.15 4.21 9.76
N SER A 241 10.52 3.05 9.58
CA SER A 241 9.72 2.73 8.39
C SER A 241 8.51 3.65 8.24
N GLN A 242 7.80 3.93 9.34
CA GLN A 242 6.63 4.79 9.34
C GLN A 242 6.95 6.25 9.00
N ALA A 243 8.16 6.74 9.32
CA ALA A 243 8.60 8.08 8.95
C ALA A 243 8.73 8.27 7.42
N LYS A 244 8.89 7.19 6.65
CA LYS A 244 8.99 7.22 5.17
C LYS A 244 7.64 7.42 4.48
N LEU A 245 6.51 7.26 5.17
CA LEU A 245 5.19 7.27 4.54
C LEU A 245 4.74 8.67 4.10
N LYS A 246 4.89 9.70 4.96
CA LYS A 246 4.42 11.06 4.67
C LYS A 246 5.01 11.66 3.38
N PRO A 247 6.32 11.55 3.10
CA PRO A 247 6.91 12.10 1.88
C PRO A 247 6.32 11.55 0.58
N ILE A 248 5.71 10.37 0.62
CA ILE A 248 5.10 9.71 -0.54
C ILE A 248 3.57 9.73 -0.51
N GLY A 249 2.98 10.61 0.29
CA GLY A 249 1.53 10.86 0.28
C GLY A 249 0.70 9.83 1.05
N VAL A 250 1.32 9.11 1.97
CA VAL A 250 0.67 8.12 2.84
C VAL A 250 0.81 8.56 4.29
N GLU A 251 -0.19 8.35 5.11
CA GLU A 251 -0.12 8.61 6.53
C GLU A 251 0.06 7.32 7.33
N PRO A 252 0.91 7.33 8.37
CA PRO A 252 0.98 6.22 9.31
C PRO A 252 -0.41 5.91 9.88
N ALA A 253 -0.76 4.63 10.01
CA ALA A 253 -1.95 4.28 10.77
C ALA A 253 -1.71 4.60 12.25
N ALA A 254 -2.64 5.31 12.90
CA ALA A 254 -2.58 5.50 14.34
C ALA A 254 -2.59 4.12 15.01
N ARG A 255 -1.60 3.82 15.86
CA ARG A 255 -1.63 2.62 16.70
C ARG A 255 -2.72 2.82 17.76
N THR A 256 -3.75 1.99 17.73
CA THR A 256 -4.62 1.83 18.91
C THR A 256 -3.79 1.08 19.96
N HIS A 257 -3.39 1.81 21.01
CA HIS A 257 -2.77 1.24 22.22
C HIS A 257 -3.82 0.52 23.04
#